data_250b8cdb120ef467d3f40191938ae804
#
_entry.id   250b8cdb120ef467d3f40191938ae804
#
_cell.length_a   1.000
_cell.length_b   1.000
_cell.length_c   1.000
_cell.angle_alpha   90.00
_cell.angle_beta   90.00
_cell.angle_gamma   90.00
#
_symmetry.space_group_name_H-M   'P 1'
#
loop_
_entity.id
_entity.type
_entity.pdbx_description
1 polymer ?
#
loop_
_entity_poly.entity_id
_entity_poly.type
_entity_poly.pdbx_seq_one_letter_code
_entity_poly.pdbx_strand_id
1 'polypeptide(L)'
;AHVSYAFTEVAGIYPITPSSPMADNVDQWAAQGRKNIFGTTVNVIEMQSEAGAAGTVHGFFNDTATTEIYTASQGLLLMIPNMYKIAGELLPAVFHVSARTVATHSLNIFGDHSDVMACRQTGFAMLCESNPQEVMDLGAVAHLAAIKGRVPFINFFDGFRTSHEIQKIAIWDNEDLADMVDMDAVEAFRKRALNPERPVMRGSHENGDIFFQHREAANKYYDALP
;
A
#
# COMPACT_ATOMS: atom_id res chain seq x y z
N ALA A 1 7.81 0.85 -8.57
CA ALA A 1 8.73 -0.14 -7.98
C ALA A 1 9.92 0.48 -7.23
N HIS A 2 10.65 1.48 -7.79
CA HIS A 2 11.89 1.99 -7.18
C HIS A 2 11.64 2.58 -5.78
N VAL A 3 10.70 3.51 -5.68
CA VAL A 3 10.34 4.16 -4.43
C VAL A 3 9.66 3.18 -3.47
N SER A 4 8.71 2.39 -3.95
CA SER A 4 8.01 1.44 -3.12
C SER A 4 8.95 0.43 -2.47
N TYR A 5 9.92 -0.11 -3.24
CA TYR A 5 10.96 -0.99 -2.71
C TYR A 5 11.74 -0.36 -1.55
N ALA A 6 12.06 0.95 -1.66
CA ALA A 6 12.83 1.65 -0.64
C ALA A 6 12.12 1.66 0.72
N PHE A 7 10.80 1.81 0.74
CA PHE A 7 10.01 1.91 1.98
C PHE A 7 9.43 0.58 2.47
N THR A 8 9.56 -0.52 1.73
CA THR A 8 8.83 -1.77 1.99
C THR A 8 9.72 -2.83 2.63
N GLU A 9 9.19 -3.54 3.59
CA GLU A 9 9.80 -4.75 4.17
C GLU A 9 9.12 -6.03 3.67
N VAL A 10 7.82 -5.97 3.35
CA VAL A 10 7.04 -7.11 2.82
C VAL A 10 6.16 -6.66 1.67
N ALA A 11 6.27 -7.33 0.53
CA ALA A 11 5.40 -7.17 -0.63
C ALA A 11 4.54 -8.42 -0.84
N GLY A 12 3.23 -8.26 -0.75
CA GLY A 12 2.27 -9.30 -1.12
C GLY A 12 1.88 -9.15 -2.59
N ILE A 13 2.13 -10.16 -3.41
CA ILE A 13 1.89 -10.08 -4.83
C ILE A 13 0.94 -11.16 -5.34
N TYR A 14 0.15 -10.80 -6.34
CA TYR A 14 -0.52 -11.70 -7.26
C TYR A 14 -0.60 -10.98 -8.61
N PRO A 15 0.09 -11.50 -9.65
CA PRO A 15 0.27 -10.75 -10.89
C PRO A 15 -1.03 -10.40 -11.60
N ILE A 16 -1.19 -9.12 -11.91
CA ILE A 16 -2.30 -8.61 -12.73
C ILE A 16 -1.82 -7.46 -13.64
N THR A 17 -2.11 -7.56 -14.94
CA THR A 17 -1.77 -6.52 -15.92
C THR A 17 -2.65 -5.28 -15.71
N PRO A 18 -2.08 -4.04 -15.73
CA PRO A 18 -0.72 -3.67 -16.09
C PRO A 18 0.24 -3.41 -14.90
N SER A 19 -0.07 -3.86 -13.70
CA SER A 19 0.75 -3.61 -12.51
C SER A 19 1.89 -4.63 -12.31
N SER A 20 1.84 -5.79 -12.97
CA SER A 20 2.83 -6.86 -12.82
C SER A 20 4.28 -6.42 -12.94
N PRO A 21 4.69 -5.54 -13.88
CA PRO A 21 6.10 -5.12 -13.98
C PRO A 21 6.64 -4.44 -12.72
N MET A 22 5.80 -3.84 -11.89
CA MET A 22 6.24 -3.30 -10.59
C MET A 22 6.63 -4.43 -9.63
N ALA A 23 5.78 -5.44 -9.52
CA ALA A 23 6.03 -6.63 -8.70
C ALA A 23 7.24 -7.42 -9.19
N ASP A 24 7.37 -7.62 -10.51
CA ASP A 24 8.50 -8.33 -11.14
C ASP A 24 9.84 -7.66 -10.81
N ASN A 25 9.90 -6.32 -10.86
CA ASN A 25 11.12 -5.58 -10.48
C ASN A 25 11.45 -5.74 -9.00
N VAL A 26 10.44 -5.66 -8.12
CA VAL A 26 10.64 -5.82 -6.68
C VAL A 26 11.16 -7.23 -6.36
N ASP A 27 10.58 -8.26 -6.95
CA ASP A 27 11.03 -9.64 -6.78
C ASP A 27 12.48 -9.83 -7.28
N GLN A 28 12.78 -9.31 -8.48
CA GLN A 28 14.13 -9.36 -9.02
C GLN A 28 15.15 -8.68 -8.11
N TRP A 29 14.86 -7.49 -7.61
CA TRP A 29 15.77 -6.75 -6.72
C TRP A 29 15.90 -7.44 -5.36
N ALA A 30 14.86 -8.04 -4.85
CA ALA A 30 14.89 -8.83 -3.63
C ALA A 30 15.79 -10.07 -3.82
N ALA A 31 15.65 -10.80 -4.93
CA ALA A 31 16.49 -11.95 -5.27
C ALA A 31 17.97 -11.56 -5.43
N GLN A 32 18.27 -10.34 -5.87
CA GLN A 32 19.63 -9.80 -5.98
C GLN A 32 20.18 -9.30 -4.63
N GLY A 33 19.39 -9.32 -3.56
CA GLY A 33 19.82 -8.87 -2.23
C GLY A 33 19.87 -7.35 -2.06
N ARG A 34 19.18 -6.57 -2.94
CA ARG A 34 19.07 -5.11 -2.78
C ARG A 34 18.49 -4.79 -1.41
N LYS A 35 19.02 -3.76 -0.76
CA LYS A 35 18.53 -3.30 0.53
C LYS A 35 17.55 -2.14 0.36
N ASN A 36 16.50 -2.14 1.20
CA ASN A 36 15.62 -1.02 1.41
C ASN A 36 16.26 0.00 2.38
N ILE A 37 15.58 1.09 2.67
CA ILE A 37 16.09 2.14 3.58
C ILE A 37 16.20 1.67 5.05
N PHE A 38 15.56 0.57 5.41
CA PHE A 38 15.66 -0.04 6.75
C PHE A 38 16.83 -1.04 6.84
N GLY A 39 17.60 -1.21 5.77
CA GLY A 39 18.74 -2.13 5.72
C GLY A 39 18.37 -3.60 5.52
N THR A 40 17.11 -3.90 5.24
CA THR A 40 16.61 -5.26 4.97
C THR A 40 16.36 -5.49 3.48
N THR A 41 16.29 -6.74 3.06
CA THR A 41 15.80 -7.13 1.74
C THR A 41 14.30 -7.32 1.83
N VAL A 42 13.56 -6.85 0.82
CA VAL A 42 12.10 -7.02 0.80
C VAL A 42 11.74 -8.50 0.77
N ASN A 43 10.83 -8.91 1.65
CA ASN A 43 10.28 -10.26 1.62
C ASN A 43 9.08 -10.27 0.66
N VAL A 44 9.28 -10.87 -0.51
CA VAL A 44 8.25 -10.96 -1.56
C VAL A 44 7.49 -12.27 -1.42
N ILE A 45 6.17 -12.19 -1.33
CA ILE A 45 5.30 -13.35 -1.15
C ILE A 45 4.24 -13.36 -2.25
N GLU A 46 4.36 -14.33 -3.15
CA GLU A 46 3.34 -14.58 -4.17
C GLU A 46 2.23 -15.46 -3.61
N MET A 47 1.00 -15.00 -3.79
CA MET A 47 -0.19 -15.65 -3.27
C MET A 47 -1.02 -16.29 -4.39
N GLN A 48 -2.14 -16.93 -4.03
CA GLN A 48 -3.03 -17.62 -4.97
C GLN A 48 -4.18 -16.74 -5.48
N SER A 49 -4.31 -15.54 -4.93
CA SER A 49 -5.29 -14.53 -5.33
C SER A 49 -4.96 -13.18 -4.73
N GLU A 50 -5.55 -12.12 -5.27
CA GLU A 50 -5.41 -10.76 -4.74
C GLU A 50 -5.96 -10.65 -3.31
N ALA A 51 -7.08 -11.31 -3.00
CA ALA A 51 -7.59 -11.37 -1.64
C ALA A 51 -6.60 -12.04 -0.67
N GLY A 52 -5.92 -13.09 -1.15
CA GLY A 52 -4.84 -13.75 -0.42
C GLY A 52 -3.65 -12.82 -0.17
N ALA A 53 -3.22 -12.07 -1.20
CA ALA A 53 -2.15 -11.09 -1.08
C ALA A 53 -2.49 -10.02 -0.02
N ALA A 54 -3.69 -9.45 -0.08
CA ALA A 54 -4.14 -8.45 0.90
C ALA A 54 -4.26 -9.03 2.32
N GLY A 55 -4.73 -10.27 2.46
CA GLY A 55 -4.79 -10.97 3.74
C GLY A 55 -3.40 -11.24 4.33
N THR A 56 -2.45 -11.63 3.49
CA THR A 56 -1.06 -11.85 3.89
C THR A 56 -0.41 -10.55 4.36
N VAL A 57 -0.51 -9.48 3.56
CA VAL A 57 -0.02 -8.15 3.93
C VAL A 57 -0.64 -7.67 5.24
N HIS A 58 -1.96 -7.83 5.41
CA HIS A 58 -2.61 -7.51 6.68
C HIS A 58 -2.04 -8.32 7.86
N GLY A 59 -1.72 -9.59 7.66
CA GLY A 59 -1.09 -10.43 8.67
C GLY A 59 0.31 -9.94 9.06
N PHE A 60 1.12 -9.52 8.10
CA PHE A 60 2.48 -9.03 8.37
C PHE A 60 2.55 -7.71 9.13
N PHE A 61 1.52 -6.88 9.10
CA PHE A 61 1.44 -5.71 9.99
C PHE A 61 1.45 -6.07 11.48
N ASN A 62 1.19 -7.32 11.79
CA ASN A 62 1.28 -7.81 13.16
C ASN A 62 2.73 -8.08 13.58
N ASP A 63 3.68 -8.14 12.64
CA ASP A 63 5.05 -8.56 12.94
C ASP A 63 6.12 -7.48 12.67
N THR A 64 5.85 -6.36 12.03
CA THR A 64 6.86 -5.30 12.01
C THR A 64 6.82 -4.33 10.86
N ALA A 65 6.10 -4.59 9.79
CA ALA A 65 6.60 -4.08 8.54
C ALA A 65 5.70 -3.01 7.93
N THR A 66 6.32 -2.08 7.29
CA THR A 66 5.70 -1.37 6.18
C THR A 66 5.46 -2.37 5.06
N THR A 67 4.27 -2.39 4.49
CA THR A 67 3.87 -3.36 3.47
C THR A 67 3.26 -2.68 2.27
N GLU A 68 3.38 -3.34 1.12
CA GLU A 68 2.81 -2.85 -0.13
C GLU A 68 2.14 -3.95 -0.95
N ILE A 69 1.28 -3.51 -1.88
CA ILE A 69 0.63 -4.36 -2.88
C ILE A 69 0.69 -3.65 -4.23
N TYR A 70 0.81 -4.44 -5.30
CA TYR A 70 0.68 -4.00 -6.69
C TYR A 70 -0.53 -4.67 -7.31
N THR A 71 -1.48 -3.88 -7.81
CA THR A 71 -2.75 -4.44 -8.31
C THR A 71 -3.44 -3.54 -9.34
N ALA A 72 -4.54 -4.01 -9.86
CA ALA A 72 -5.41 -3.32 -10.83
C ALA A 72 -6.82 -3.90 -10.81
N SER A 73 -7.81 -3.15 -11.25
CA SER A 73 -9.15 -3.61 -11.64
C SER A 73 -9.80 -4.58 -10.64
N GLN A 74 -10.24 -5.75 -11.12
CA GLN A 74 -10.88 -6.77 -10.28
C GLN A 74 -10.01 -7.22 -9.10
N GLY A 75 -8.70 -7.24 -9.27
CA GLY A 75 -7.76 -7.56 -8.20
C GLY A 75 -7.90 -6.61 -7.02
N LEU A 76 -7.98 -5.30 -7.28
CA LEU A 76 -8.23 -4.32 -6.24
C LEU A 76 -9.59 -4.52 -5.56
N LEU A 77 -10.63 -4.84 -6.33
CA LEU A 77 -11.98 -5.08 -5.78
C LEU A 77 -12.02 -6.30 -4.86
N LEU A 78 -11.25 -7.35 -5.16
CA LEU A 78 -11.14 -8.53 -4.29
C LEU A 78 -10.46 -8.23 -2.95
N MET A 79 -9.74 -7.12 -2.83
CA MET A 79 -9.05 -6.70 -1.62
C MET A 79 -9.93 -5.85 -0.68
N ILE A 80 -11.09 -5.37 -1.12
CA ILE A 80 -11.93 -4.42 -0.37
C ILE A 80 -12.19 -4.85 1.08
N PRO A 81 -12.55 -6.11 1.41
CA PRO A 81 -12.75 -6.51 2.81
C PRO A 81 -11.51 -6.30 3.68
N ASN A 82 -10.32 -6.63 3.14
CA ASN A 82 -9.05 -6.40 3.85
C ASN A 82 -8.70 -4.92 3.93
N MET A 83 -9.03 -4.13 2.91
CA MET A 83 -8.81 -2.68 2.94
C MET A 83 -9.58 -2.02 4.09
N TYR A 84 -10.85 -2.37 4.31
CA TYR A 84 -11.59 -1.90 5.47
C TYR A 84 -10.90 -2.23 6.80
N LYS A 85 -10.33 -3.43 6.91
CA LYS A 85 -9.60 -3.86 8.11
C LYS A 85 -8.31 -3.06 8.28
N ILE A 86 -7.50 -2.96 7.24
CA ILE A 86 -6.23 -2.22 7.25
C ILE A 86 -6.47 -0.75 7.64
N ALA A 87 -7.46 -0.10 7.03
CA ALA A 87 -7.81 1.29 7.36
C ALA A 87 -8.37 1.44 8.77
N GLY A 88 -9.28 0.56 9.18
CA GLY A 88 -9.88 0.57 10.52
C GLY A 88 -8.86 0.34 11.64
N GLU A 89 -7.82 -0.42 11.40
CA GLU A 89 -6.73 -0.67 12.35
C GLU A 89 -5.61 0.39 12.27
N LEU A 90 -5.73 1.39 11.38
CA LEU A 90 -4.77 2.48 11.20
C LEU A 90 -3.35 1.96 10.87
N LEU A 91 -3.27 1.06 9.90
CA LEU A 91 -2.04 0.42 9.46
C LEU A 91 -1.44 1.15 8.25
N PRO A 92 -0.13 1.44 8.23
CA PRO A 92 0.53 2.17 7.17
C PRO A 92 0.79 1.27 5.94
N ALA A 93 -0.21 1.06 5.12
CA ALA A 93 -0.11 0.33 3.87
C ALA A 93 -0.12 1.28 2.66
N VAL A 94 0.58 0.92 1.59
CA VAL A 94 0.45 1.59 0.30
C VAL A 94 0.12 0.56 -0.77
N PHE A 95 -1.00 0.79 -1.47
CA PHE A 95 -1.41 -0.02 -2.62
C PHE A 95 -1.08 0.78 -3.88
N HIS A 96 -0.15 0.28 -4.67
CA HIS A 96 0.22 0.84 -5.97
C HIS A 96 -0.69 0.25 -7.06
N VAL A 97 -1.52 1.10 -7.64
CA VAL A 97 -2.58 0.64 -8.55
C VAL A 97 -2.39 1.24 -9.94
N SER A 98 -2.17 0.38 -10.92
CA SER A 98 -2.30 0.77 -12.33
C SER A 98 -3.78 0.67 -12.69
N ALA A 99 -4.52 1.77 -12.48
CA ALA A 99 -5.97 1.79 -12.58
C ALA A 99 -6.47 1.33 -13.96
N ARG A 100 -7.41 0.41 -13.97
CA ARG A 100 -7.91 -0.25 -15.16
C ARG A 100 -9.41 -0.46 -15.06
N THR A 101 -10.11 -0.33 -16.20
CA THR A 101 -11.55 -0.61 -16.32
C THR A 101 -11.94 -1.91 -15.63
N VAL A 102 -12.96 -1.87 -14.79
CA VAL A 102 -13.57 -3.05 -14.21
C VAL A 102 -14.34 -3.81 -15.28
N ALA A 103 -14.11 -5.11 -15.42
CA ALA A 103 -14.82 -5.94 -16.38
C ALA A 103 -16.31 -5.98 -16.06
N THR A 104 -17.14 -5.79 -17.08
CA THR A 104 -18.60 -5.89 -17.03
C THR A 104 -19.09 -6.87 -18.07
N HIS A 105 -19.72 -6.43 -19.17
CA HIS A 105 -20.12 -7.29 -20.29
C HIS A 105 -18.93 -7.85 -21.08
N SER A 106 -17.77 -7.20 -20.99
CA SER A 106 -16.51 -7.69 -21.57
C SER A 106 -15.32 -7.14 -20.79
N LEU A 107 -14.15 -7.72 -21.03
CA LEU A 107 -12.89 -7.25 -20.50
C LEU A 107 -12.40 -6.04 -21.31
N ASN A 108 -11.98 -4.99 -20.62
CA ASN A 108 -11.22 -3.88 -21.17
C ASN A 108 -9.98 -3.65 -20.30
N ILE A 109 -8.80 -3.62 -20.92
CA ILE A 109 -7.52 -3.52 -20.20
C ILE A 109 -6.99 -2.10 -20.05
N PHE A 110 -7.62 -1.12 -20.71
CA PHE A 110 -7.15 0.27 -20.67
C PHE A 110 -7.51 1.01 -19.39
N GLY A 111 -6.80 2.13 -19.17
CA GLY A 111 -6.94 2.98 -18.00
C GLY A 111 -8.36 3.55 -17.85
N ASP A 112 -8.84 3.43 -16.63
CA ASP A 112 -10.12 3.92 -16.17
C ASP A 112 -10.09 3.90 -14.64
N HIS A 113 -10.82 4.77 -13.98
CA HIS A 113 -10.79 4.89 -12.52
C HIS A 113 -11.96 4.17 -11.81
N SER A 114 -12.70 3.33 -12.51
CA SER A 114 -13.86 2.61 -11.92
C SER A 114 -13.44 1.68 -10.78
N ASP A 115 -12.26 1.07 -10.86
CA ASP A 115 -11.70 0.22 -9.82
C ASP A 115 -11.36 1.00 -8.54
N VAL A 116 -10.56 2.06 -8.64
CA VAL A 116 -10.17 2.88 -7.49
C VAL A 116 -11.37 3.62 -6.89
N MET A 117 -12.31 4.09 -7.72
CA MET A 117 -13.53 4.72 -7.23
C MET A 117 -14.45 3.75 -6.48
N ALA A 118 -14.44 2.46 -6.82
CA ALA A 118 -15.15 1.44 -6.05
C ALA A 118 -14.57 1.29 -4.62
N CYS A 119 -13.29 1.62 -4.43
CA CYS A 119 -12.59 1.51 -3.15
C CYS A 119 -12.65 2.77 -2.28
N ARG A 120 -13.20 3.89 -2.78
CA ARG A 120 -13.21 5.19 -2.07
C ARG A 120 -13.81 5.18 -0.66
N GLN A 121 -14.63 4.19 -0.34
CA GLN A 121 -15.29 4.08 0.96
C GLN A 121 -14.50 3.26 1.99
N THR A 122 -13.36 2.67 1.59
CA THR A 122 -12.60 1.75 2.45
C THR A 122 -11.85 2.44 3.58
N GLY A 123 -11.63 3.76 3.46
CA GLY A 123 -10.85 4.55 4.40
C GLY A 123 -9.38 4.74 3.98
N PHE A 124 -9.00 4.28 2.80
CA PHE A 124 -7.71 4.62 2.22
C PHE A 124 -7.72 6.05 1.69
N ALA A 125 -6.65 6.80 1.95
CA ALA A 125 -6.38 8.04 1.24
C ALA A 125 -5.97 7.72 -0.20
N MET A 126 -6.20 8.65 -1.13
CA MET A 126 -6.00 8.40 -2.56
C MET A 126 -5.15 9.49 -3.17
N LEU A 127 -4.04 9.10 -3.83
CA LEU A 127 -3.19 9.97 -4.64
C LEU A 127 -3.26 9.49 -6.10
N CYS A 128 -3.49 10.43 -7.01
CA CYS A 128 -3.59 10.17 -8.44
C CYS A 128 -2.46 10.88 -9.18
N GLU A 129 -1.73 10.11 -9.98
CA GLU A 129 -0.60 10.60 -10.75
C GLU A 129 -0.90 10.58 -12.25
N SER A 130 -0.45 11.63 -12.96
CA SER A 130 -0.71 11.81 -14.37
C SER A 130 0.48 11.46 -15.28
N ASN A 131 1.68 11.31 -14.73
CA ASN A 131 2.91 11.02 -15.47
C ASN A 131 3.94 10.29 -14.60
N PRO A 132 4.98 9.66 -15.20
CA PRO A 132 5.98 8.88 -14.46
C PRO A 132 6.78 9.67 -13.39
N GLN A 133 6.98 10.99 -13.57
CA GLN A 133 7.64 11.79 -12.53
C GLN A 133 6.75 11.92 -11.29
N GLU A 134 5.48 12.21 -11.48
CA GLU A 134 4.53 12.26 -10.36
C GLU A 134 4.41 10.90 -9.66
N VAL A 135 4.44 9.78 -10.40
CA VAL A 135 4.44 8.43 -9.78
C VAL A 135 5.67 8.23 -8.89
N MET A 136 6.84 8.76 -9.30
CA MET A 136 8.06 8.72 -8.49
C MET A 136 7.91 9.56 -7.21
N ASP A 137 7.45 10.80 -7.35
CA ASP A 137 7.42 11.78 -6.26
C ASP A 137 6.27 11.51 -5.28
N LEU A 138 5.05 11.34 -5.79
CA LEU A 138 3.87 11.09 -4.95
C LEU A 138 3.86 9.67 -4.37
N GLY A 139 4.52 8.72 -5.02
CA GLY A 139 4.78 7.41 -4.43
C GLY A 139 5.57 7.52 -3.11
N ALA A 140 6.60 8.38 -3.08
CA ALA A 140 7.34 8.67 -1.85
C ALA A 140 6.43 9.33 -0.80
N VAL A 141 5.65 10.33 -1.21
CA VAL A 141 4.67 11.00 -0.33
C VAL A 141 3.67 10.01 0.27
N ALA A 142 3.15 9.07 -0.53
CA ALA A 142 2.21 8.07 -0.05
C ALA A 142 2.79 7.23 1.11
N HIS A 143 4.02 6.75 0.97
CA HIS A 143 4.69 5.98 2.02
C HIS A 143 4.99 6.82 3.27
N LEU A 144 5.57 8.00 3.08
CA LEU A 144 5.89 8.92 4.19
C LEU A 144 4.64 9.34 4.97
N ALA A 145 3.57 9.70 4.26
CA ALA A 145 2.31 10.08 4.86
C ALA A 145 1.60 8.90 5.55
N ALA A 146 1.64 7.70 4.96
CA ALA A 146 1.08 6.51 5.58
C ALA A 146 1.78 6.18 6.90
N ILE A 147 3.11 6.22 6.94
CA ILE A 147 3.90 5.96 8.14
C ILE A 147 3.57 6.99 9.24
N LYS A 148 3.64 8.27 8.90
CA LYS A 148 3.46 9.36 9.86
C LYS A 148 2.00 9.53 10.28
N GLY A 149 1.09 9.51 9.31
CA GLY A 149 -0.34 9.78 9.49
C GLY A 149 -1.14 8.57 9.97
N ARG A 150 -0.61 7.34 9.89
CA ARG A 150 -1.31 6.10 10.22
C ARG A 150 -2.58 5.87 9.38
N VAL A 151 -2.60 6.37 8.16
CA VAL A 151 -3.68 6.18 7.19
C VAL A 151 -3.10 5.47 5.97
N PRO A 152 -3.69 4.36 5.53
CA PRO A 152 -3.21 3.68 4.33
C PRO A 152 -3.56 4.47 3.07
N PHE A 153 -2.77 4.27 2.00
CA PHE A 153 -2.92 4.97 0.73
C PHE A 153 -3.18 4.03 -0.44
N ILE A 154 -4.02 4.46 -1.37
CA ILE A 154 -4.02 4.03 -2.76
C ILE A 154 -3.23 5.09 -3.54
N ASN A 155 -2.09 4.70 -4.08
CA ASN A 155 -1.26 5.48 -4.99
C ASN A 155 -1.53 4.95 -6.40
N PHE A 156 -2.17 5.73 -7.28
CA PHE A 156 -2.67 5.19 -8.54
C PHE A 156 -2.46 6.11 -9.74
N PHE A 157 -2.28 5.49 -10.88
CA PHE A 157 -2.10 6.12 -12.18
C PHE A 157 -2.80 5.30 -13.26
N ASP A 158 -3.02 5.89 -14.44
CA ASP A 158 -3.68 5.19 -15.55
C ASP A 158 -2.88 3.98 -16.03
N GLY A 159 -3.51 2.82 -15.98
CA GLY A 159 -3.01 1.61 -16.61
C GLY A 159 -2.97 1.74 -18.13
N PHE A 160 -1.92 1.21 -18.77
CA PHE A 160 -1.62 1.30 -20.21
C PHE A 160 -1.37 2.70 -20.78
N ARG A 161 -1.67 3.75 -20.06
CA ARG A 161 -1.21 5.11 -20.39
C ARG A 161 0.05 5.42 -19.60
N THR A 162 -0.09 5.93 -18.39
CA THR A 162 1.06 6.29 -17.53
C THR A 162 1.96 5.09 -17.24
N SER A 163 1.39 3.89 -17.02
CA SER A 163 2.17 2.67 -16.74
C SER A 163 3.08 2.23 -17.92
N HIS A 164 2.79 2.65 -19.14
CA HIS A 164 3.56 2.32 -20.37
C HIS A 164 4.22 3.55 -20.98
N GLU A 165 4.15 4.69 -20.33
CA GLU A 165 4.81 5.89 -20.78
C GLU A 165 6.33 5.78 -20.58
N ILE A 166 7.08 6.10 -21.64
CA ILE A 166 8.54 6.16 -21.59
C ILE A 166 8.96 7.62 -21.43
N GLN A 167 9.42 7.97 -20.25
CA GLN A 167 9.83 9.33 -19.92
C GLN A 167 11.16 9.30 -19.16
N LYS A 168 12.02 10.28 -19.42
CA LYS A 168 13.18 10.54 -18.57
C LYS A 168 12.72 11.29 -17.33
N ILE A 169 12.96 10.70 -16.16
CA ILE A 169 12.59 11.25 -14.86
C ILE A 169 13.80 11.43 -13.97
N ALA A 170 13.70 12.32 -12.98
CA ALA A 170 14.59 12.34 -11.83
C ALA A 170 14.17 11.20 -10.87
N ILE A 171 15.14 10.55 -10.27
CA ILE A 171 14.89 9.50 -9.26
C ILE A 171 15.47 9.95 -7.93
N TRP A 172 14.81 9.58 -6.85
CA TRP A 172 15.32 9.72 -5.51
C TRP A 172 16.34 8.63 -5.22
N ASP A 173 17.43 8.94 -4.55
CA ASP A 173 18.27 7.89 -3.99
C ASP A 173 17.79 7.43 -2.60
N ASN A 174 18.37 6.35 -2.10
CA ASN A 174 17.92 5.77 -0.85
C ASN A 174 18.30 6.64 0.37
N GLU A 175 19.37 7.41 0.30
CA GLU A 175 19.78 8.33 1.35
C GLU A 175 18.76 9.46 1.50
N ASP A 176 18.35 10.10 0.41
CA ASP A 176 17.33 11.15 0.43
C ASP A 176 15.99 10.63 0.97
N LEU A 177 15.58 9.43 0.52
CA LEU A 177 14.33 8.82 0.98
C LEU A 177 14.40 8.48 2.49
N ALA A 178 15.53 7.99 2.97
CA ALA A 178 15.73 7.66 4.38
C ALA A 178 15.70 8.91 5.27
N ASP A 179 16.27 10.01 4.82
CA ASP A 179 16.30 11.27 5.57
C ASP A 179 14.91 11.89 5.76
N MET A 180 13.97 11.59 4.85
CA MET A 180 12.58 12.06 4.93
C MET A 180 11.70 11.25 5.88
N VAL A 181 12.10 10.04 6.28
CA VAL A 181 11.28 9.16 7.11
C VAL A 181 11.22 9.62 8.55
N ASP A 182 10.00 9.70 9.08
CA ASP A 182 9.77 9.86 10.53
C ASP A 182 10.05 8.51 11.23
N MET A 183 11.30 8.29 11.64
CA MET A 183 11.73 7.06 12.30
C MET A 183 11.08 6.86 13.66
N ASP A 184 10.66 7.92 14.37
CA ASP A 184 9.90 7.80 15.61
C ASP A 184 8.51 7.20 15.34
N ALA A 185 7.89 7.59 14.22
CA ALA A 185 6.62 6.98 13.78
C ALA A 185 6.77 5.50 13.41
N VAL A 186 7.87 5.13 12.74
CA VAL A 186 8.20 3.72 12.43
C VAL A 186 8.35 2.90 13.71
N GLU A 187 9.13 3.41 14.68
CA GLU A 187 9.30 2.71 15.96
C GLU A 187 8.00 2.63 16.76
N ALA A 188 7.22 3.71 16.79
CA ALA A 188 5.92 3.72 17.44
C ALA A 188 4.95 2.68 16.80
N PHE A 189 5.02 2.51 15.49
CA PHE A 189 4.26 1.47 14.79
C PHE A 189 4.73 0.06 15.20
N ARG A 190 6.03 -0.22 15.15
CA ARG A 190 6.62 -1.50 15.56
C ARG A 190 6.31 -1.87 17.02
N LYS A 191 6.29 -0.87 17.92
CA LYS A 191 5.92 -1.06 19.33
C LYS A 191 4.43 -1.46 19.52
N ARG A 192 3.56 -1.12 18.57
CA ARG A 192 2.13 -1.50 18.58
C ARG A 192 1.86 -2.84 17.88
N ALA A 193 2.83 -3.42 17.20
CA ALA A 193 2.70 -4.72 16.57
C ALA A 193 2.36 -5.81 17.59
N LEU A 194 1.67 -6.86 17.16
CA LEU A 194 1.37 -7.99 18.02
C LEU A 194 2.68 -8.69 18.44
N ASN A 195 2.87 -8.81 19.75
CA ASN A 195 4.07 -9.40 20.31
C ASN A 195 3.69 -10.30 21.49
N PRO A 196 4.13 -11.58 21.53
CA PRO A 196 3.83 -12.50 22.62
C PRO A 196 4.29 -12.01 23.99
N GLU A 197 5.39 -11.23 24.05
CA GLU A 197 5.90 -10.66 25.29
C GLU A 197 5.06 -9.48 25.81
N ARG A 198 4.30 -8.88 24.92
CA ARG A 198 3.40 -7.75 25.21
C ARG A 198 2.08 -7.94 24.47
N PRO A 199 1.29 -8.95 24.88
CA PRO A 199 0.08 -9.32 24.15
C PRO A 199 -0.95 -8.21 24.21
N VAL A 200 -1.50 -7.88 23.04
CA VAL A 200 -2.61 -6.93 22.87
C VAL A 200 -3.66 -7.55 21.97
N MET A 201 -4.89 -7.14 22.12
CA MET A 201 -5.97 -7.53 21.22
C MET A 201 -6.23 -6.40 20.22
N ARG A 202 -6.24 -6.75 18.94
CA ARG A 202 -6.54 -5.81 17.86
C ARG A 202 -7.48 -6.45 16.85
N GLY A 203 -8.42 -5.66 16.30
CA GLY A 203 -9.39 -6.17 15.33
C GLY A 203 -10.39 -7.17 15.93
N SER A 204 -10.69 -7.03 17.22
CA SER A 204 -11.62 -7.91 17.95
C SER A 204 -13.08 -7.64 17.58
N HIS A 205 -13.98 -8.38 18.21
CA HIS A 205 -15.42 -8.14 18.15
C HIS A 205 -15.83 -7.07 19.16
N GLU A 206 -16.61 -6.08 18.70
CA GLU A 206 -17.15 -5.00 19.53
C GLU A 206 -18.66 -4.89 19.35
N ASN A 207 -19.37 -4.48 20.40
CA ASN A 207 -20.78 -4.12 20.29
C ASN A 207 -20.94 -2.73 19.64
N GLY A 208 -22.16 -2.35 19.27
CA GLY A 208 -22.44 -1.13 18.53
C GLY A 208 -21.98 0.16 19.25
N ASP A 209 -22.07 0.19 20.56
CA ASP A 209 -21.70 1.39 21.34
C ASP A 209 -20.19 1.64 21.29
N ILE A 210 -19.39 0.60 21.54
CA ILE A 210 -17.92 0.69 21.54
C ILE A 210 -17.41 0.87 20.11
N PHE A 211 -17.98 0.14 19.15
CA PHE A 211 -17.59 0.22 17.73
C PHE A 211 -17.73 1.63 17.18
N PHE A 212 -18.86 2.32 17.49
CA PHE A 212 -19.08 3.70 17.04
C PHE A 212 -18.03 4.65 17.62
N GLN A 213 -17.74 4.56 18.90
CA GLN A 213 -16.76 5.42 19.57
C GLN A 213 -15.34 5.20 19.03
N HIS A 214 -14.94 3.97 18.77
CA HIS A 214 -13.63 3.67 18.17
C HIS A 214 -13.54 4.18 16.72
N ARG A 215 -14.63 4.08 15.96
CA ARG A 215 -14.70 4.65 14.61
C ARG A 215 -14.49 6.18 14.64
N GLU A 216 -15.20 6.90 15.53
CA GLU A 216 -15.05 8.34 15.70
C GLU A 216 -13.65 8.74 16.17
N ALA A 217 -13.04 7.97 17.06
CA ALA A 217 -11.70 8.23 17.54
C ALA A 217 -10.61 8.18 16.45
N ALA A 218 -10.91 7.55 15.31
CA ALA A 218 -9.99 7.50 14.15
C ALA A 218 -9.96 8.83 13.36
N ASN A 219 -10.98 9.69 13.44
CA ASN A 219 -11.10 10.91 12.65
C ASN A 219 -9.88 11.83 12.80
N LYS A 220 -9.31 11.94 14.00
CA LYS A 220 -8.11 12.76 14.25
C LYS A 220 -6.91 12.44 13.34
N TYR A 221 -6.81 11.19 12.85
CA TYR A 221 -5.72 10.79 11.93
C TYR A 221 -6.02 11.26 10.51
N TYR A 222 -7.30 11.21 10.09
CA TYR A 222 -7.73 11.72 8.79
C TYR A 222 -7.68 13.24 8.75
N ASP A 223 -8.06 13.92 9.82
CA ASP A 223 -8.03 15.39 9.93
C ASP A 223 -6.60 15.94 9.92
N ALA A 224 -5.63 15.17 10.37
CA ALA A 224 -4.21 15.57 10.43
C ALA A 224 -3.43 15.23 9.15
N LEU A 225 -4.06 14.58 8.16
CA LEU A 225 -3.36 14.08 6.98
C LEU A 225 -3.00 15.17 5.95
N PRO A 226 -3.84 16.21 5.70
CA PRO A 226 -3.54 17.30 4.75
C PRO A 226 -2.33 18.16 5.09
#